data_b78c8080d0b5c51851f6ae4c79d7d103
#
_entry.id   b78c8080d0b5c51851f6ae4c79d7d103
#
_cell.length_a   1.000
_cell.length_b   1.000
_cell.length_c   1.000
_cell.angle_alpha   90.00
_cell.angle_beta   90.00
_cell.angle_gamma   90.00
#
_symmetry.space_group_name_H-M   'P 1'
#
loop_
_entity.id
_entity.type
_entity.pdbx_description
1 polymer ?
#
loop_
_entity_poly.entity_id
_entity_poly.type
_entity_poly.pdbx_seq_one_letter_code
_entity_poly.pdbx_strand_id
1 'polypeptide(L)'
;MKELNRRAFLKLSGASATLLALAACGGGSSAPAAPATPKDAKVLEALNLYRGKLSPLTLDSGLNKAAEELAKVILSNKTFSDGEDVFAKAHEAIKGYKNAELYPPIGLFMNKVSEDTYKAVPQYAYQDDAKLMGEQLMAQTGDPALKLLKSPELKLVGIHVFEYGSATYWVAVVTEEWKTT
;
A
#
# COMPACT_ATOMS: atom_id res chain seq x y z
N MET A 1 16.20 -30.25 31.37
CA MET A 1 16.16 -29.41 30.15
C MET A 1 16.12 -30.35 28.94
N LYS A 2 15.01 -30.38 28.20
CA LYS A 2 14.86 -31.24 27.01
C LYS A 2 15.48 -30.54 25.82
N GLU A 3 16.49 -31.17 25.22
CA GLU A 3 17.12 -30.68 24.01
C GLU A 3 16.11 -30.61 22.85
N LEU A 4 15.92 -29.42 22.28
CA LEU A 4 15.13 -29.21 21.09
C LEU A 4 15.88 -29.80 19.90
N ASN A 5 15.40 -30.91 19.38
CA ASN A 5 15.95 -31.66 18.29
C ASN A 5 15.87 -30.81 16.99
N ARG A 6 17.02 -30.66 16.25
CA ARG A 6 17.14 -29.90 14.98
C ARG A 6 16.06 -30.25 13.95
N ARG A 7 15.50 -31.46 14.01
CA ARG A 7 14.38 -31.89 13.14
C ARG A 7 13.05 -31.23 13.46
N ALA A 8 12.84 -30.74 14.70
CA ALA A 8 11.62 -30.00 15.07
C ALA A 8 11.67 -28.55 14.58
N PHE A 9 12.87 -27.95 14.50
CA PHE A 9 13.06 -26.59 14.00
C PHE A 9 12.77 -26.50 12.47
N LEU A 10 13.16 -27.51 11.70
CA LEU A 10 12.88 -27.56 10.27
C LEU A 10 11.40 -27.80 9.90
N LYS A 11 10.62 -28.35 10.82
CA LYS A 11 9.17 -28.50 10.62
C LYS A 11 8.37 -27.23 10.94
N LEU A 12 8.91 -26.34 11.78
CA LEU A 12 8.27 -25.03 12.06
C LEU A 12 8.58 -23.97 11.00
N SER A 13 9.73 -24.05 10.35
CA SER A 13 10.12 -23.12 9.27
C SER A 13 9.47 -23.45 7.91
N GLY A 14 8.89 -24.64 7.76
CA GLY A 14 8.22 -25.07 6.52
C GLY A 14 6.78 -24.53 6.33
N ALA A 15 6.15 -23.98 7.37
CA ALA A 15 4.77 -23.52 7.28
C ALA A 15 4.60 -22.06 6.83
N SER A 16 5.70 -21.29 6.79
CA SER A 16 5.66 -19.87 6.40
C SER A 16 5.94 -19.63 4.92
N ALA A 17 6.34 -20.64 4.16
CA ALA A 17 6.75 -20.50 2.75
C ALA A 17 5.62 -20.73 1.73
N THR A 18 4.43 -21.13 2.15
CA THR A 18 3.34 -21.51 1.22
C THR A 18 2.39 -20.37 0.86
N LEU A 19 2.52 -19.18 1.43
CA LEU A 19 1.70 -18.02 1.04
C LEU A 19 2.28 -17.19 -0.11
N LEU A 20 3.50 -17.47 -0.57
CA LEU A 20 4.15 -16.73 -1.66
C LEU A 20 3.95 -17.36 -3.06
N ALA A 21 3.30 -18.52 -3.17
CA ALA A 21 3.22 -19.26 -4.44
C ALA A 21 1.93 -19.03 -5.25
N LEU A 22 0.97 -18.23 -4.81
CA LEU A 22 -0.30 -18.01 -5.50
C LEU A 22 -0.32 -16.79 -6.44
N ALA A 23 0.80 -16.05 -6.58
CA ALA A 23 0.90 -14.88 -7.45
C ALA A 23 1.48 -15.16 -8.84
N ALA A 24 1.72 -16.43 -9.23
CA ALA A 24 2.48 -16.74 -10.44
C ALA A 24 1.67 -17.29 -11.62
N CYS A 25 0.35 -17.06 -11.69
CA CYS A 25 -0.45 -17.46 -12.85
C CYS A 25 -1.26 -16.29 -13.40
N GLY A 26 -0.61 -15.45 -14.21
CA GLY A 26 -1.26 -14.41 -15.01
C GLY A 26 -0.21 -13.76 -15.92
N GLY A 27 -0.14 -14.21 -17.17
CA GLY A 27 0.85 -13.76 -18.14
C GLY A 27 0.75 -12.26 -18.42
N GLY A 28 1.76 -11.55 -18.04
CA GLY A 28 2.08 -10.17 -18.39
C GLY A 28 3.52 -9.94 -17.94
N SER A 29 4.35 -9.39 -18.80
CA SER A 29 5.78 -9.16 -18.57
C SER A 29 5.98 -8.06 -17.52
N SER A 30 5.64 -8.35 -16.27
CA SER A 30 5.89 -7.48 -15.12
C SER A 30 7.24 -7.87 -14.52
N ALA A 31 8.07 -6.90 -14.18
CA ALA A 31 9.25 -7.14 -13.36
C ALA A 31 8.83 -7.89 -12.08
N PRO A 32 9.62 -8.89 -11.62
CA PRO A 32 9.26 -9.64 -10.42
C PRO A 32 8.99 -8.68 -9.27
N ALA A 33 7.82 -8.82 -8.67
CA ALA A 33 7.47 -8.03 -7.49
C ALA A 33 8.57 -8.21 -6.43
N ALA A 34 9.06 -7.11 -5.87
CA ALA A 34 9.92 -7.19 -4.69
C ALA A 34 9.18 -7.98 -3.61
N PRO A 35 9.87 -8.86 -2.86
CA PRO A 35 9.22 -9.61 -1.81
C PRO A 35 8.55 -8.63 -0.83
N ALA A 36 7.25 -8.83 -0.64
CA ALA A 36 6.47 -8.04 0.30
C ALA A 36 7.07 -8.17 1.70
N THR A 37 7.24 -7.06 2.39
CA THR A 37 7.57 -7.13 3.81
C THR A 37 6.40 -7.75 4.57
N PRO A 38 6.62 -8.36 5.75
CA PRO A 38 5.52 -8.86 6.56
C PRO A 38 4.45 -7.79 6.87
N LYS A 39 4.87 -6.52 7.02
CA LYS A 39 3.96 -5.38 7.24
C LYS A 39 3.14 -5.06 5.99
N ASP A 40 3.75 -5.03 4.80
CA ASP A 40 3.04 -4.79 3.54
C ASP A 40 1.98 -5.88 3.29
N ALA A 41 2.31 -7.14 3.60
CA ALA A 41 1.37 -8.25 3.48
C ALA A 41 0.14 -8.08 4.38
N LYS A 42 0.31 -7.55 5.59
CA LYS A 42 -0.79 -7.24 6.51
C LYS A 42 -1.69 -6.12 6.00
N VAL A 43 -1.09 -5.07 5.45
CA VAL A 43 -1.86 -3.98 4.83
C VAL A 43 -2.60 -4.49 3.59
N LEU A 44 -1.97 -5.30 2.74
CA LEU A 44 -2.63 -5.92 1.59
C LEU A 44 -3.83 -6.77 2.02
N GLU A 45 -3.69 -7.57 3.07
CA GLU A 45 -4.78 -8.35 3.65
C GLU A 45 -5.94 -7.44 4.10
N ALA A 46 -5.65 -6.34 4.81
CA ALA A 46 -6.66 -5.37 5.25
C ALA A 46 -7.40 -4.71 4.08
N LEU A 47 -6.69 -4.30 3.02
CA LEU A 47 -7.28 -3.75 1.80
C LEU A 47 -8.19 -4.77 1.11
N ASN A 48 -7.79 -6.02 1.04
CA ASN A 48 -8.58 -7.08 0.43
C ASN A 48 -9.80 -7.45 1.31
N LEU A 49 -9.70 -7.41 2.62
CA LEU A 49 -10.85 -7.52 3.53
C LEU A 49 -11.86 -6.39 3.29
N TYR A 50 -11.36 -5.14 3.15
CA TYR A 50 -12.23 -4.00 2.81
C TYR A 50 -12.94 -4.19 1.47
N ARG A 51 -12.25 -4.71 0.44
CA ARG A 51 -12.83 -5.00 -0.88
C ARG A 51 -13.91 -6.08 -0.85
N GLY A 52 -13.85 -6.99 0.09
CA GLY A 52 -14.84 -8.05 0.31
C GLY A 52 -14.83 -9.10 -0.79
N LYS A 53 -15.92 -9.17 -1.60
CA LYS A 53 -16.09 -10.18 -2.67
C LYS A 53 -15.44 -9.82 -4.01
N LEU A 54 -14.85 -8.63 -4.12
CA LEU A 54 -14.14 -8.22 -5.34
C LEU A 54 -12.85 -9.03 -5.50
N SER A 55 -12.35 -9.12 -6.74
CA SER A 55 -11.04 -9.73 -7.01
C SER A 55 -9.97 -9.08 -6.12
N PRO A 56 -9.12 -9.89 -5.46
CA PRO A 56 -8.10 -9.36 -4.58
C PRO A 56 -7.06 -8.55 -5.36
N LEU A 57 -6.56 -7.51 -4.71
CA LEU A 57 -5.40 -6.77 -5.19
C LEU A 57 -4.13 -7.61 -5.01
N THR A 58 -3.18 -7.43 -5.91
CA THR A 58 -1.84 -8.01 -5.85
C THR A 58 -0.79 -6.91 -5.75
N LEU A 59 0.29 -7.17 -5.00
CA LEU A 59 1.40 -6.22 -4.86
C LEU A 59 2.18 -6.09 -6.17
N ASP A 60 2.55 -4.84 -6.49
CA ASP A 60 3.40 -4.50 -7.62
C ASP A 60 4.59 -3.66 -7.18
N SER A 61 5.80 -4.03 -7.64
CA SER A 61 7.06 -3.38 -7.22
C SER A 61 7.22 -1.95 -7.73
N GLY A 62 6.66 -1.63 -8.88
CA GLY A 62 6.68 -0.27 -9.42
C GLY A 62 5.75 0.64 -8.64
N LEU A 63 4.56 0.16 -8.28
CA LEU A 63 3.63 0.89 -7.43
C LEU A 63 4.15 1.04 -5.99
N ASN A 64 4.93 0.08 -5.47
CA ASN A 64 5.59 0.23 -4.18
C ASN A 64 6.54 1.44 -4.15
N LYS A 65 7.25 1.72 -5.27
CA LYS A 65 8.08 2.92 -5.39
C LYS A 65 7.25 4.20 -5.33
N ALA A 66 6.08 4.22 -5.97
CA ALA A 66 5.17 5.37 -5.88
C ALA A 66 4.69 5.57 -4.44
N ALA A 67 4.31 4.51 -3.73
CA ALA A 67 3.92 4.58 -2.33
C ALA A 67 5.08 5.04 -1.43
N GLU A 68 6.32 4.60 -1.69
CA GLU A 68 7.52 5.07 -1.00
C GLU A 68 7.74 6.58 -1.22
N GLU A 69 7.60 7.10 -2.44
CA GLU A 69 7.73 8.54 -2.71
C GLU A 69 6.64 9.36 -1.99
N LEU A 70 5.41 8.84 -1.89
CA LEU A 70 4.36 9.48 -1.08
C LEU A 70 4.72 9.53 0.41
N ALA A 71 5.28 8.45 0.95
CA ALA A 71 5.77 8.42 2.33
C ALA A 71 6.89 9.46 2.56
N LYS A 72 7.82 9.62 1.59
CA LYS A 72 8.87 10.65 1.66
C LYS A 72 8.30 12.07 1.71
N VAL A 73 7.22 12.33 0.99
CA VAL A 73 6.50 13.61 1.08
C VAL A 73 6.01 13.87 2.50
N ILE A 74 5.37 12.89 3.13
CA ILE A 74 4.92 12.98 4.53
C ILE A 74 6.12 13.20 5.46
N LEU A 75 7.17 12.39 5.31
CA LEU A 75 8.35 12.41 6.16
C LEU A 75 9.17 13.71 6.02
N SER A 76 9.06 14.39 4.86
CA SER A 76 9.73 15.68 4.66
C SER A 76 9.28 16.75 5.65
N ASN A 77 8.09 16.59 6.22
CA ASN A 77 7.47 17.51 7.18
C ASN A 77 7.40 18.97 6.69
N LYS A 78 7.45 19.17 5.36
CA LYS A 78 7.42 20.49 4.71
C LYS A 78 5.99 20.98 4.52
N THR A 79 5.86 22.28 4.40
CA THR A 79 4.66 22.92 3.84
C THR A 79 4.85 23.12 2.35
N PHE A 80 3.78 23.01 1.60
CA PHE A 80 3.72 23.13 0.15
C PHE A 80 2.75 24.24 -0.22
N SER A 81 3.11 25.01 -1.24
CA SER A 81 2.24 26.05 -1.76
C SER A 81 1.14 25.47 -2.64
N ASP A 82 0.01 26.18 -2.76
CA ASP A 82 -1.03 25.82 -3.71
C ASP A 82 -0.47 25.81 -5.14
N GLY A 83 -0.82 24.78 -5.93
CA GLY A 83 -0.32 24.57 -7.28
C GLY A 83 1.08 23.91 -7.39
N GLU A 84 1.79 23.65 -6.28
CA GLU A 84 3.04 22.88 -6.29
C GLU A 84 2.76 21.40 -6.58
N ASP A 85 3.48 20.80 -7.54
CA ASP A 85 3.38 19.35 -7.78
C ASP A 85 4.13 18.57 -6.71
N VAL A 86 3.47 18.40 -5.57
CA VAL A 86 3.99 17.70 -4.39
C VAL A 86 4.27 16.22 -4.68
N PHE A 87 3.59 15.65 -5.66
CA PHE A 87 3.62 14.23 -5.98
C PHE A 87 4.42 13.89 -7.25
N ALA A 88 5.21 14.83 -7.79
CA ALA A 88 5.93 14.67 -9.06
C ALA A 88 6.69 13.33 -9.17
N LYS A 89 7.41 12.92 -8.12
CA LYS A 89 8.16 11.67 -8.10
C LYS A 89 7.26 10.43 -8.08
N ALA A 90 6.15 10.50 -7.36
CA ALA A 90 5.18 9.42 -7.34
C ALA A 90 4.44 9.33 -8.69
N HIS A 91 4.08 10.47 -9.31
CA HIS A 91 3.54 10.51 -10.67
C HIS A 91 4.49 9.88 -11.70
N GLU A 92 5.79 10.18 -11.60
CA GLU A 92 6.78 9.56 -12.50
C GLU A 92 6.85 8.04 -12.30
N ALA A 93 6.77 7.55 -11.06
CA ALA A 93 6.82 6.13 -10.76
C ALA A 93 5.62 5.34 -11.31
N ILE A 94 4.47 5.97 -11.47
CA ILE A 94 3.26 5.34 -12.05
C ILE A 94 3.06 5.61 -13.53
N LYS A 95 3.98 6.28 -14.17
CA LYS A 95 3.94 6.55 -15.60
C LYS A 95 3.94 5.24 -16.40
N GLY A 96 2.86 4.98 -17.12
CA GLY A 96 2.69 3.72 -17.87
C GLY A 96 1.67 2.76 -17.27
N TYR A 97 1.22 2.96 -16.04
CA TYR A 97 0.09 2.21 -15.49
C TYR A 97 -1.24 2.75 -16.02
N LYS A 98 -2.17 1.86 -16.28
CA LYS A 98 -3.52 2.22 -16.69
C LYS A 98 -4.33 2.64 -15.46
N ASN A 99 -4.98 3.79 -15.56
CA ASN A 99 -5.84 4.34 -14.49
C ASN A 99 -5.18 4.34 -13.10
N ALA A 100 -3.87 4.65 -13.06
CA ALA A 100 -3.19 4.83 -11.79
C ALA A 100 -3.61 6.15 -11.13
N GLU A 101 -4.09 6.06 -9.91
CA GLU A 101 -4.60 7.19 -9.14
C GLU A 101 -3.67 7.50 -7.97
N LEU A 102 -3.05 8.67 -7.99
CA LEU A 102 -2.32 9.19 -6.84
C LEU A 102 -3.16 10.10 -5.97
N TYR A 103 -4.17 10.73 -6.55
CA TYR A 103 -5.04 11.64 -5.82
C TYR A 103 -6.51 11.21 -5.98
N PRO A 104 -7.14 10.91 -4.85
CA PRO A 104 -6.56 10.85 -3.51
C PRO A 104 -5.81 9.54 -3.28
N PRO A 105 -4.52 9.57 -2.90
CA PRO A 105 -3.80 8.36 -2.52
C PRO A 105 -4.34 7.81 -1.19
N ILE A 106 -4.33 6.50 -1.04
CA ILE A 106 -4.81 5.85 0.18
C ILE A 106 -3.79 6.07 1.31
N GLY A 107 -4.26 6.57 2.45
CA GLY A 107 -3.42 6.75 3.65
C GLY A 107 -2.65 8.07 3.70
N LEU A 108 -2.85 8.97 2.74
CA LEU A 108 -2.27 10.30 2.76
C LEU A 108 -3.37 11.36 2.73
N PHE A 109 -3.21 12.40 3.53
CA PHE A 109 -4.10 13.54 3.57
C PHE A 109 -3.30 14.85 3.47
N MET A 110 -3.81 15.81 2.70
CA MET A 110 -3.24 17.15 2.60
C MET A 110 -3.97 18.07 3.58
N ASN A 111 -3.31 18.36 4.72
CA ASN A 111 -3.85 19.22 5.75
C ASN A 111 -3.55 20.69 5.42
N LYS A 112 -4.59 21.52 5.34
CA LYS A 112 -4.46 22.96 5.13
C LYS A 112 -3.86 23.61 6.37
N VAL A 113 -2.73 24.29 6.21
CA VAL A 113 -1.99 24.98 7.29
C VAL A 113 -2.28 26.47 7.31
N SER A 114 -2.39 27.10 6.13
CA SER A 114 -2.79 28.49 5.93
C SER A 114 -3.58 28.64 4.64
N GLU A 115 -3.92 29.85 4.23
CA GLU A 115 -4.75 30.09 3.05
C GLU A 115 -4.19 29.40 1.80
N ASP A 116 -2.89 29.49 1.57
CA ASP A 116 -2.22 29.00 0.35
C ASP A 116 -1.19 27.89 0.65
N THR A 117 -1.21 27.28 1.82
CA THR A 117 -0.23 26.24 2.18
C THR A 117 -0.89 24.99 2.75
N TYR A 118 -0.30 23.86 2.39
CA TYR A 118 -0.72 22.53 2.82
C TYR A 118 0.46 21.74 3.36
N LYS A 119 0.14 20.71 4.12
CA LYS A 119 1.12 19.76 4.65
C LYS A 119 0.59 18.35 4.49
N ALA A 120 1.45 17.47 3.95
CA ALA A 120 1.13 16.06 3.86
C ALA A 120 1.21 15.41 5.25
N VAL A 121 0.18 14.67 5.62
CA VAL A 121 0.12 13.93 6.89
C VAL A 121 -0.37 12.52 6.64
N PRO A 122 0.09 11.52 7.44
CA PRO A 122 -0.42 10.16 7.32
C PRO A 122 -1.85 10.07 7.88
N GLN A 123 -2.67 9.21 7.28
CA GLN A 123 -4.07 9.06 7.64
C GLN A 123 -4.36 7.74 8.38
N TYR A 124 -3.69 6.64 7.98
CA TYR A 124 -3.98 5.31 8.52
C TYR A 124 -2.79 4.75 9.29
N ALA A 125 -3.00 4.49 10.58
CA ALA A 125 -2.01 3.81 11.41
C ALA A 125 -1.93 2.33 11.02
N TYR A 126 -0.70 1.80 10.99
CA TYR A 126 -0.45 0.38 10.85
C TYR A 126 -0.79 -0.36 12.15
N GLN A 127 -1.37 -1.54 12.03
CA GLN A 127 -1.60 -2.48 13.12
C GLN A 127 -1.22 -3.89 12.66
N ASP A 128 -0.72 -4.73 13.57
CA ASP A 128 -0.38 -6.11 13.26
C ASP A 128 -1.61 -6.99 12.96
N ASP A 129 -2.80 -6.52 13.29
CA ASP A 129 -4.06 -7.18 12.97
C ASP A 129 -4.70 -6.57 11.71
N ALA A 130 -4.66 -7.31 10.62
CA ALA A 130 -5.25 -6.90 9.34
C ALA A 130 -6.77 -6.69 9.41
N LYS A 131 -7.46 -7.44 10.29
CA LYS A 131 -8.90 -7.28 10.47
C LYS A 131 -9.24 -5.94 11.11
N LEU A 132 -8.50 -5.52 12.14
CA LEU A 132 -8.67 -4.21 12.76
C LEU A 132 -8.40 -3.07 11.78
N MET A 133 -7.35 -3.19 10.96
CA MET A 133 -7.11 -2.21 9.89
C MET A 133 -8.26 -2.18 8.88
N GLY A 134 -8.76 -3.34 8.46
CA GLY A 134 -9.93 -3.44 7.57
C GLY A 134 -11.19 -2.80 8.16
N GLU A 135 -11.46 -2.99 9.45
CA GLU A 135 -12.57 -2.37 10.17
C GLU A 135 -12.42 -0.84 10.24
N GLN A 136 -11.19 -0.32 10.44
CA GLN A 136 -10.90 1.11 10.38
C GLN A 136 -11.21 1.69 9.01
N LEU A 137 -10.84 0.99 7.92
CA LEU A 137 -11.18 1.41 6.55
C LEU A 137 -12.69 1.44 6.33
N MET A 138 -13.42 0.45 6.84
CA MET A 138 -14.89 0.40 6.73
C MET A 138 -15.58 1.54 7.49
N ALA A 139 -14.97 2.04 8.56
CA ALA A 139 -15.50 3.17 9.33
C ALA A 139 -15.35 4.53 8.62
N GLN A 140 -14.45 4.63 7.64
CA GLN A 140 -14.15 5.86 6.90
C GLN A 140 -15.03 6.01 5.65
N THR A 141 -16.32 6.27 5.84
CA THR A 141 -17.32 6.28 4.75
C THR A 141 -17.20 7.45 3.77
N GLY A 142 -16.48 8.52 4.14
CA GLY A 142 -16.34 9.75 3.35
C GLY A 142 -15.09 9.83 2.48
N ASP A 143 -14.12 8.94 2.66
CA ASP A 143 -12.83 8.98 1.95
C ASP A 143 -12.99 8.60 0.46
N PRO A 144 -12.67 9.51 -0.48
CA PRO A 144 -12.75 9.23 -1.91
C PRO A 144 -11.81 8.10 -2.35
N ALA A 145 -10.63 7.97 -1.74
CA ALA A 145 -9.67 6.91 -2.07
C ALA A 145 -10.24 5.53 -1.74
N LEU A 146 -11.00 5.41 -0.63
CA LEU A 146 -11.64 4.17 -0.25
C LEU A 146 -12.82 3.80 -1.19
N LYS A 147 -13.51 4.80 -1.76
CA LYS A 147 -14.52 4.53 -2.81
C LYS A 147 -13.87 3.92 -4.05
N LEU A 148 -12.69 4.41 -4.44
CA LEU A 148 -11.93 3.86 -5.56
C LEU A 148 -11.60 2.38 -5.34
N LEU A 149 -11.25 1.95 -4.11
CA LEU A 149 -10.99 0.55 -3.78
C LEU A 149 -12.16 -0.41 -4.08
N LYS A 150 -13.39 0.10 -4.19
CA LYS A 150 -14.55 -0.71 -4.56
C LYS A 150 -14.72 -0.89 -6.07
N SER A 151 -13.83 -0.33 -6.90
CA SER A 151 -13.82 -0.60 -8.33
C SER A 151 -13.39 -2.05 -8.62
N PRO A 152 -14.15 -2.79 -9.43
CA PRO A 152 -13.77 -4.16 -9.83
C PRO A 152 -12.57 -4.19 -10.78
N GLU A 153 -12.26 -3.06 -11.42
CA GLU A 153 -11.18 -2.94 -12.41
C GLU A 153 -9.79 -2.91 -11.77
N LEU A 154 -9.70 -2.51 -10.49
CA LEU A 154 -8.42 -2.46 -9.79
C LEU A 154 -7.86 -3.85 -9.55
N LYS A 155 -6.58 -4.04 -9.91
CA LYS A 155 -5.86 -5.32 -9.81
C LYS A 155 -4.56 -5.21 -9.02
N LEU A 156 -3.87 -4.07 -9.15
CA LEU A 156 -2.53 -3.89 -8.60
C LEU A 156 -2.53 -2.85 -7.49
N VAL A 157 -1.63 -3.04 -6.52
CA VAL A 157 -1.42 -2.09 -5.42
C VAL A 157 0.06 -2.01 -5.08
N GLY A 158 0.53 -0.79 -4.85
CA GLY A 158 1.79 -0.52 -4.17
C GLY A 158 1.53 -0.11 -2.73
N ILE A 159 2.31 -0.62 -1.79
CA ILE A 159 2.18 -0.32 -0.37
C ILE A 159 3.55 0.07 0.17
N HIS A 160 3.58 1.05 1.06
CA HIS A 160 4.75 1.39 1.83
C HIS A 160 4.36 1.67 3.28
N VAL A 161 5.02 0.97 4.21
CA VAL A 161 4.83 1.12 5.66
C VAL A 161 6.04 1.86 6.23
N PHE A 162 5.79 2.89 7.03
CA PHE A 162 6.83 3.80 7.54
C PHE A 162 6.52 4.29 8.96
N GLU A 163 7.56 4.73 9.66
CA GLU A 163 7.43 5.34 10.98
C GLU A 163 7.22 6.85 10.84
N TYR A 164 6.27 7.41 11.61
CA TYR A 164 6.04 8.84 11.71
C TYR A 164 5.73 9.23 13.16
N GLY A 165 6.61 10.01 13.77
CA GLY A 165 6.55 10.26 15.22
C GLY A 165 6.78 8.97 16.01
N SER A 166 5.85 8.63 16.88
CA SER A 166 5.90 7.40 17.71
C SER A 166 5.06 6.25 17.19
N ALA A 167 4.50 6.38 15.99
CA ALA A 167 3.60 5.38 15.43
C ALA A 167 4.01 4.96 14.01
N THR A 168 3.59 3.77 13.62
CA THR A 168 3.77 3.25 12.26
C THR A 168 2.52 3.58 11.44
N TYR A 169 2.72 4.02 10.21
CA TYR A 169 1.66 4.34 9.25
C TYR A 169 1.92 3.65 7.92
N TRP A 170 0.95 3.69 7.03
CA TRP A 170 1.09 3.18 5.69
C TRP A 170 0.38 4.07 4.66
N VAL A 171 0.86 3.99 3.44
CA VAL A 171 0.26 4.59 2.26
C VAL A 171 0.16 3.56 1.15
N ALA A 172 -0.81 3.71 0.27
CA ALA A 172 -0.95 2.82 -0.88
C ALA A 172 -1.38 3.57 -2.14
N VAL A 173 -0.98 2.98 -3.28
CA VAL A 173 -1.37 3.40 -4.63
C VAL A 173 -1.99 2.20 -5.33
N VAL A 174 -3.12 2.40 -5.99
CA VAL A 174 -3.84 1.34 -6.70
C VAL A 174 -3.96 1.66 -8.19
N THR A 175 -4.04 0.63 -9.01
CA THR A 175 -4.26 0.77 -10.45
C THR A 175 -4.90 -0.49 -11.04
N GLU A 176 -5.41 -0.39 -12.26
CA GLU A 176 -5.95 -1.52 -13.00
C GLU A 176 -4.84 -2.50 -13.38
N GLU A 177 -3.92 -2.07 -14.25
CA GLU A 177 -2.79 -2.85 -14.74
C GLU A 177 -1.78 -1.97 -15.50
N TRP A 178 -0.65 -2.54 -15.91
CA TRP A 178 0.27 -1.87 -16.82
C TRP A 178 -0.40 -1.58 -18.16
N LYS A 179 -0.10 -0.41 -18.75
CA LYS A 179 -0.37 -0.20 -20.18
C LYS A 179 0.58 -1.09 -20.97
N THR A 180 0.05 -2.00 -21.74
CA THR A 180 0.81 -2.62 -22.84
C THR A 180 1.01 -1.53 -23.90
N THR A 181 2.24 -1.07 -24.07
CA THR A 181 2.68 -0.27 -25.21
C THR A 181 2.75 -1.14 -26.44
#